data_54531ccd8f355651ad92b50a2d4fb68f
#
_entry.id   54531ccd8f355651ad92b50a2d4fb68f
#
_cell.length_a   1.000
_cell.length_b   1.000
_cell.length_c   1.000
_cell.angle_alpha   90.00
_cell.angle_beta   90.00
_cell.angle_gamma   90.00
#
_symmetry.space_group_name_H-M   'P 1'
#
loop_
_entity.id
_entity.type
_entity.pdbx_description
1 polymer ?
#
loop_
_entity_poly.entity_id
_entity_poly.type
_entity_poly.pdbx_seq_one_letter_code
_entity_poly.pdbx_strand_id
1 'polypeptide(L)'
;MKEPIAEAYDFCVLISCYNNRDGLVRSLQSICYDPVKYFVLLIDDGSIEPLIFSDLTNHLSPLLNLHVIRLPRNSGITRALNAGLHYLEGRTDFRFIARLDCGDLCSEDRFHRQVGFLDGHPDIDLVGSWCVFKDFSTGEAYTYTIPTQHKQIMRDMHFKNVFIHPTVMWRAGVAARLPAYPETFPHAEDYGFFYELLQHGKAAILPYYLMVCEISPTGLSLSHRKQQLRSRIKVVRQYRDSLLYGVIGEIRLRLLMLLPSEWALKIKKQLRNI
;
A
#
# COMPACT_ATOMS: atom_id res chain seq x y z
N MET A 1 -16.94 27.75 17.63
CA MET A 1 -15.72 26.94 17.40
C MET A 1 -16.03 25.58 18.01
N LYS A 2 -16.04 24.52 17.19
CA LYS A 2 -16.09 23.14 17.75
C LYS A 2 -14.73 22.89 18.39
N GLU A 3 -14.72 22.44 19.67
CA GLU A 3 -13.49 21.93 20.28
C GLU A 3 -12.91 20.85 19.37
N PRO A 4 -11.58 20.79 19.18
CA PRO A 4 -10.97 19.70 18.45
C PRO A 4 -11.33 18.40 19.19
N ILE A 5 -12.04 17.50 18.53
CA ILE A 5 -12.26 16.14 19.01
C ILE A 5 -10.86 15.57 19.21
N ALA A 6 -10.51 15.20 20.42
CA ALA A 6 -9.22 14.58 20.72
C ALA A 6 -9.06 13.36 19.81
N GLU A 7 -7.92 13.28 19.12
CA GLU A 7 -7.58 12.15 18.27
C GLU A 7 -7.63 10.87 19.13
N ALA A 8 -8.63 10.05 18.90
CA ALA A 8 -8.83 8.83 19.70
C ALA A 8 -7.83 7.75 19.30
N TYR A 9 -7.42 7.77 18.01
CA TYR A 9 -6.54 6.75 17.43
C TYR A 9 -5.29 7.38 16.80
N ASP A 10 -4.18 6.67 16.91
CA ASP A 10 -2.97 7.02 16.19
C ASP A 10 -3.16 6.78 14.68
N PHE A 11 -3.75 5.64 14.30
CA PHE A 11 -3.97 5.33 12.89
C PHE A 11 -5.16 4.41 12.64
N CYS A 12 -5.60 4.43 11.37
CA CYS A 12 -6.48 3.44 10.77
C CYS A 12 -5.64 2.47 9.92
N VAL A 13 -5.83 1.16 10.08
CA VAL A 13 -5.33 0.17 9.11
C VAL A 13 -6.41 -0.06 8.05
N LEU A 14 -6.15 0.37 6.82
CA LEU A 14 -7.03 0.13 5.68
C LEU A 14 -6.58 -1.14 4.95
N ILE A 15 -7.42 -2.16 4.96
CA ILE A 15 -7.19 -3.46 4.34
C ILE A 15 -8.39 -3.86 3.49
N SER A 16 -8.15 -4.41 2.29
CA SER A 16 -9.17 -5.03 1.46
C SER A 16 -8.92 -6.52 1.35
N CYS A 17 -9.99 -7.31 1.32
CA CYS A 17 -9.92 -8.76 1.21
C CYS A 17 -10.96 -9.28 0.21
N TYR A 18 -10.56 -10.27 -0.60
CA TYR A 18 -11.43 -11.02 -1.47
C TYR A 18 -11.06 -12.51 -1.44
N ASN A 19 -11.94 -13.34 -0.92
CA ASN A 19 -11.79 -14.81 -0.86
C ASN A 19 -10.46 -15.28 -0.22
N ASN A 20 -9.92 -14.53 0.77
CA ASN A 20 -8.66 -14.88 1.45
C ASN A 20 -8.76 -14.67 2.96
N ARG A 21 -9.70 -15.38 3.60
CA ARG A 21 -9.94 -15.28 5.05
C ARG A 21 -8.69 -15.63 5.88
N ASP A 22 -8.02 -16.73 5.54
CA ASP A 22 -6.85 -17.18 6.31
C ASP A 22 -5.67 -16.21 6.19
N GLY A 23 -5.45 -15.66 5.00
CA GLY A 23 -4.47 -14.59 4.80
C GLY A 23 -4.83 -13.35 5.62
N LEU A 24 -6.10 -12.96 5.65
CA LEU A 24 -6.58 -11.84 6.44
C LEU A 24 -6.31 -12.04 7.94
N VAL A 25 -6.65 -13.21 8.49
CA VAL A 25 -6.41 -13.51 9.92
C VAL A 25 -4.92 -13.41 10.25
N ARG A 26 -4.05 -14.02 9.44
CA ARG A 26 -2.59 -13.91 9.63
C ARG A 26 -2.11 -12.45 9.58
N SER A 27 -2.62 -11.66 8.64
CA SER A 27 -2.27 -10.24 8.53
C SER A 27 -2.67 -9.45 9.76
N LEU A 28 -3.90 -9.64 10.23
CA LEU A 28 -4.42 -8.93 11.42
C LEU A 28 -3.67 -9.34 12.69
N GLN A 29 -3.35 -10.63 12.85
CA GLN A 29 -2.56 -11.14 13.99
C GLN A 29 -1.12 -10.62 14.01
N SER A 30 -0.58 -10.21 12.86
CA SER A 30 0.77 -9.64 12.77
C SER A 30 0.85 -8.18 13.21
N ILE A 31 -0.28 -7.53 13.48
CA ILE A 31 -0.30 -6.13 13.95
C ILE A 31 0.11 -6.09 15.42
N CYS A 32 1.29 -5.55 15.69
CA CYS A 32 1.78 -5.33 17.04
C CYS A 32 1.73 -3.85 17.38
N TYR A 33 0.67 -3.45 18.07
CA TYR A 33 0.45 -2.09 18.59
C TYR A 33 -0.61 -2.11 19.69
N ASP A 34 -0.71 -1.05 20.48
CA ASP A 34 -1.77 -0.93 21.50
C ASP A 34 -3.16 -0.98 20.83
N PRO A 35 -4.00 -2.02 21.11
CA PRO A 35 -5.25 -2.24 20.39
C PRO A 35 -6.29 -1.13 20.59
N VAL A 36 -6.17 -0.28 21.62
CA VAL A 36 -7.05 0.87 21.81
C VAL A 36 -6.56 2.13 21.10
N LYS A 37 -5.36 2.10 20.52
CA LYS A 37 -4.75 3.24 19.83
C LYS A 37 -4.85 3.17 18.31
N TYR A 38 -5.47 2.13 17.75
CA TYR A 38 -5.74 2.03 16.33
C TYR A 38 -7.07 1.34 16.08
N PHE A 39 -7.58 1.48 14.88
CA PHE A 39 -8.70 0.67 14.41
C PHE A 39 -8.40 0.09 13.04
N VAL A 40 -9.10 -0.98 12.69
CA VAL A 40 -9.01 -1.61 11.38
C VAL A 40 -10.28 -1.31 10.60
N LEU A 41 -10.10 -0.83 9.37
CA LEU A 41 -11.17 -0.72 8.37
C LEU A 41 -10.95 -1.79 7.31
N LEU A 42 -11.73 -2.86 7.41
CA LEU A 42 -11.73 -3.99 6.49
C LEU A 42 -12.78 -3.78 5.40
N ILE A 43 -12.36 -3.88 4.15
CA ILE A 43 -13.27 -3.90 3.01
C ILE A 43 -13.34 -5.32 2.47
N ASP A 44 -14.46 -5.98 2.65
CA ASP A 44 -14.79 -7.25 1.98
C ASP A 44 -15.26 -6.94 0.57
N ASP A 45 -14.41 -7.19 -0.42
CA ASP A 45 -14.70 -6.91 -1.85
C ASP A 45 -15.65 -7.96 -2.46
N GLY A 46 -16.74 -8.27 -1.75
CA GLY A 46 -17.78 -9.19 -2.21
C GLY A 46 -17.31 -10.65 -2.24
N SER A 47 -16.62 -11.11 -1.20
CA SER A 47 -16.21 -12.51 -1.06
C SER A 47 -17.41 -13.46 -1.15
N ILE A 48 -17.19 -14.67 -1.69
CA ILE A 48 -18.22 -15.72 -1.81
C ILE A 48 -18.77 -16.05 -0.42
N GLU A 49 -17.86 -16.32 0.52
CA GLU A 49 -18.19 -16.43 1.94
C GLU A 49 -17.97 -15.08 2.61
N PRO A 50 -19.02 -14.47 3.20
CA PRO A 50 -18.88 -13.19 3.88
C PRO A 50 -17.86 -13.26 5.01
N LEU A 51 -17.06 -12.19 5.16
CA LEU A 51 -16.19 -12.03 6.31
C LEU A 51 -17.03 -11.58 7.51
N ILE A 52 -17.37 -12.53 8.39
CA ILE A 52 -18.21 -12.29 9.55
C ILE A 52 -17.34 -11.76 10.70
N PHE A 53 -17.77 -10.65 11.30
CA PHE A 53 -17.05 -9.98 12.38
C PHE A 53 -16.71 -10.92 13.55
N SER A 54 -17.69 -11.71 14.04
CA SER A 54 -17.49 -12.65 15.15
C SER A 54 -16.39 -13.67 14.89
N ASP A 55 -16.28 -14.14 13.65
CA ASP A 55 -15.29 -15.15 13.28
C ASP A 55 -13.87 -14.60 13.25
N LEU A 56 -13.74 -13.30 12.94
CA LEU A 56 -12.45 -12.60 12.94
C LEU A 56 -12.01 -12.25 14.35
N THR A 57 -12.93 -11.80 15.19
CA THR A 57 -12.63 -11.36 16.56
C THR A 57 -12.20 -12.50 17.50
N ASN A 58 -12.59 -13.74 17.21
CA ASN A 58 -12.11 -14.92 17.97
C ASN A 58 -10.58 -15.10 17.91
N HIS A 59 -9.92 -14.48 16.93
CA HIS A 59 -8.47 -14.57 16.70
C HIS A 59 -7.72 -13.28 17.03
N LEU A 60 -8.41 -12.23 17.48
CA LEU A 60 -7.87 -10.87 17.69
C LEU A 60 -8.10 -10.42 19.13
N SER A 61 -7.44 -9.32 19.52
CA SER A 61 -7.71 -8.69 20.81
C SER A 61 -9.19 -8.25 20.87
N PRO A 62 -9.91 -8.55 21.97
CA PRO A 62 -11.28 -8.07 22.17
C PRO A 62 -11.39 -6.55 22.28
N LEU A 63 -10.27 -5.86 22.50
CA LEU A 63 -10.19 -4.39 22.58
C LEU A 63 -10.00 -3.75 21.19
N LEU A 64 -9.72 -4.54 20.15
CA LEU A 64 -9.52 -4.02 18.81
C LEU A 64 -10.83 -3.51 18.22
N ASN A 65 -10.83 -2.25 17.79
CA ASN A 65 -11.94 -1.69 17.03
C ASN A 65 -11.81 -2.10 15.56
N LEU A 66 -12.71 -2.98 15.10
CA LEU A 66 -12.75 -3.49 13.73
C LEU A 66 -14.05 -3.08 13.05
N HIS A 67 -13.95 -2.31 11.97
CA HIS A 67 -15.07 -1.97 11.09
C HIS A 67 -14.99 -2.80 9.82
N VAL A 68 -16.11 -3.41 9.43
CA VAL A 68 -16.21 -4.20 8.20
C VAL A 68 -17.22 -3.56 7.25
N ILE A 69 -16.77 -3.25 6.04
CA ILE A 69 -17.64 -2.81 4.94
C ILE A 69 -17.63 -3.92 3.88
N ARG A 70 -18.80 -4.44 3.55
CA ARG A 70 -18.96 -5.43 2.49
C ARG A 70 -19.47 -4.78 1.23
N LEU A 71 -18.78 -4.99 0.12
CA LEU A 71 -19.26 -4.63 -1.21
C LEU A 71 -20.21 -5.71 -1.74
N PRO A 72 -21.21 -5.35 -2.57
CA PRO A 72 -22.19 -6.30 -3.06
C PRO A 72 -21.62 -7.36 -4.01
N ARG A 73 -20.48 -7.09 -4.62
CA ARG A 73 -19.74 -7.97 -5.54
C ARG A 73 -18.26 -7.58 -5.61
N ASN A 74 -17.43 -8.47 -6.13
CA ASN A 74 -16.02 -8.12 -6.44
C ASN A 74 -15.99 -6.96 -7.43
N SER A 75 -15.39 -5.88 -6.97
CA SER A 75 -15.25 -4.62 -7.72
C SER A 75 -13.79 -4.29 -8.02
N GLY A 76 -12.86 -5.07 -7.48
CA GLY A 76 -11.41 -4.92 -7.61
C GLY A 76 -10.82 -4.00 -6.56
N ILE A 77 -9.50 -4.17 -6.32
CA ILE A 77 -8.76 -3.52 -5.23
C ILE A 77 -8.93 -2.00 -5.20
N THR A 78 -8.89 -1.33 -6.35
CA THR A 78 -9.02 0.14 -6.44
C THR A 78 -10.35 0.62 -5.86
N ARG A 79 -11.46 0.00 -6.26
CA ARG A 79 -12.79 0.38 -5.78
C ARG A 79 -13.03 -0.02 -4.33
N ALA A 80 -12.50 -1.17 -3.92
CA ALA A 80 -12.55 -1.57 -2.52
C ALA A 80 -11.85 -0.55 -1.62
N LEU A 81 -10.63 -0.15 -1.99
CA LEU A 81 -9.88 0.87 -1.24
C LEU A 81 -10.57 2.25 -1.26
N ASN A 82 -11.13 2.64 -2.40
CA ASN A 82 -11.88 3.89 -2.52
C ASN A 82 -13.13 3.89 -1.63
N ALA A 83 -13.83 2.77 -1.51
CA ALA A 83 -14.94 2.65 -0.55
C ALA A 83 -14.46 2.86 0.90
N GLY A 84 -13.28 2.35 1.25
CA GLY A 84 -12.65 2.60 2.54
C GLY A 84 -12.27 4.05 2.74
N LEU A 85 -11.62 4.68 1.76
CA LEU A 85 -11.26 6.10 1.86
C LEU A 85 -12.49 7.01 1.96
N HIS A 86 -13.55 6.71 1.23
CA HIS A 86 -14.82 7.42 1.34
C HIS A 86 -15.45 7.28 2.74
N TYR A 87 -15.37 6.11 3.37
CA TYR A 87 -15.83 5.93 4.75
C TYR A 87 -15.02 6.77 5.76
N LEU A 88 -13.73 6.98 5.49
CA LEU A 88 -12.84 7.78 6.33
C LEU A 88 -12.98 9.29 6.08
N GLU A 89 -13.66 9.69 5.01
CA GLU A 89 -13.83 11.10 4.65
C GLU A 89 -14.53 11.89 5.77
N GLY A 90 -13.97 13.03 6.13
CA GLY A 90 -14.51 13.92 7.19
C GLY A 90 -14.29 13.43 8.62
N ARG A 91 -13.73 12.24 8.86
CA ARG A 91 -13.34 11.78 10.18
C ARG A 91 -12.06 12.47 10.64
N THR A 92 -12.00 12.85 11.91
CA THR A 92 -10.87 13.56 12.52
C THR A 92 -10.37 12.88 13.81
N ASP A 93 -10.86 11.68 14.07
CA ASP A 93 -10.55 10.92 15.29
C ASP A 93 -9.31 10.03 15.18
N PHE A 94 -8.54 10.17 14.08
CA PHE A 94 -7.27 9.48 13.88
C PHE A 94 -6.29 10.35 13.06
N ARG A 95 -4.99 10.07 13.22
CA ARG A 95 -3.90 10.89 12.63
C ARG A 95 -3.38 10.36 11.30
N PHE A 96 -3.28 9.02 11.17
CA PHE A 96 -2.64 8.38 10.03
C PHE A 96 -3.52 7.27 9.43
N ILE A 97 -3.29 6.98 8.13
CA ILE A 97 -3.84 5.81 7.43
C ILE A 97 -2.67 4.91 7.07
N ALA A 98 -2.68 3.66 7.53
CA ALA A 98 -1.72 2.64 7.18
C ALA A 98 -2.35 1.63 6.21
N ARG A 99 -1.58 1.21 5.20
CA ARG A 99 -2.00 0.12 4.30
C ARG A 99 -1.50 -1.22 4.84
N LEU A 100 -2.33 -2.22 4.62
CA LEU A 100 -1.96 -3.62 4.80
C LEU A 100 -2.69 -4.43 3.73
N ASP A 101 -1.97 -5.26 2.98
CA ASP A 101 -2.60 -6.17 2.03
C ASP A 101 -2.89 -7.52 2.70
N CYS A 102 -4.01 -8.12 2.32
CA CYS A 102 -4.46 -9.39 2.86
C CYS A 102 -3.50 -10.51 2.47
N GLY A 103 -2.86 -11.16 3.44
CA GLY A 103 -1.80 -12.16 3.29
C GLY A 103 -0.42 -11.67 3.72
N ASP A 104 -0.18 -10.36 3.72
CA ASP A 104 1.09 -9.77 4.14
C ASP A 104 1.21 -9.70 5.67
N LEU A 105 2.45 -9.70 6.18
CA LEU A 105 2.74 -9.69 7.61
C LEU A 105 3.54 -8.44 8.00
N CYS A 106 3.14 -7.82 9.11
CA CYS A 106 3.88 -6.72 9.72
C CYS A 106 5.04 -7.25 10.59
N SER A 107 6.17 -6.53 10.65
CA SER A 107 7.12 -6.72 11.74
C SER A 107 6.57 -6.13 13.03
N GLU A 108 7.05 -6.59 14.18
CA GLU A 108 6.58 -6.18 15.50
C GLU A 108 6.71 -4.67 15.73
N ASP A 109 7.75 -4.05 15.21
CA ASP A 109 8.06 -2.64 15.43
C ASP A 109 7.55 -1.71 14.30
N ARG A 110 6.84 -2.23 13.30
CA ARG A 110 6.39 -1.47 12.13
C ARG A 110 5.68 -0.17 12.53
N PHE A 111 4.59 -0.30 13.27
CA PHE A 111 3.72 0.84 13.54
C PHE A 111 4.36 1.83 14.50
N HIS A 112 5.08 1.34 15.51
CA HIS A 112 5.86 2.21 16.41
C HIS A 112 6.88 3.06 15.66
N ARG A 113 7.59 2.48 14.69
CA ARG A 113 8.56 3.21 13.87
C ARG A 113 7.89 4.21 12.93
N GLN A 114 6.81 3.81 12.26
CA GLN A 114 6.13 4.69 11.30
C GLN A 114 5.44 5.86 11.99
N VAL A 115 4.71 5.61 13.08
CA VAL A 115 4.06 6.65 13.89
C VAL A 115 5.11 7.61 14.46
N GLY A 116 6.14 7.09 15.15
CA GLY A 116 7.19 7.93 15.74
C GLY A 116 7.97 8.72 14.70
N PHE A 117 8.19 8.17 13.50
CA PHE A 117 8.82 8.91 12.41
C PHE A 117 7.95 10.07 11.92
N LEU A 118 6.66 9.84 11.65
CA LEU A 118 5.76 10.89 11.20
C LEU A 118 5.55 11.96 12.27
N ASP A 119 5.52 11.60 13.56
CA ASP A 119 5.45 12.56 14.66
C ASP A 119 6.68 13.47 14.71
N GLY A 120 7.86 12.92 14.49
CA GLY A 120 9.12 13.67 14.48
C GLY A 120 9.36 14.49 13.19
N HIS A 121 8.59 14.25 12.11
CA HIS A 121 8.79 14.87 10.80
C HIS A 121 7.48 15.43 10.24
N PRO A 122 6.98 16.57 10.75
CA PRO A 122 5.68 17.14 10.38
C PRO A 122 5.59 17.56 8.90
N ASP A 123 6.72 17.73 8.23
CA ASP A 123 6.83 18.06 6.81
C ASP A 123 6.73 16.83 5.88
N ILE A 124 6.71 15.61 6.43
CA ILE A 124 6.54 14.36 5.67
C ILE A 124 5.08 13.92 5.73
N ASP A 125 4.46 13.74 4.57
CA ASP A 125 3.08 13.30 4.42
C ASP A 125 2.92 11.79 4.30
N LEU A 126 3.92 11.11 3.73
CA LEU A 126 3.92 9.67 3.42
C LEU A 126 5.22 9.02 3.86
N VAL A 127 5.13 7.92 4.59
CA VAL A 127 6.27 7.08 4.92
C VAL A 127 6.04 5.64 4.43
N GLY A 128 7.04 5.07 3.78
CA GLY A 128 7.10 3.65 3.43
C GLY A 128 8.22 2.95 4.20
N SER A 129 8.44 1.68 3.88
CA SER A 129 9.58 0.92 4.41
C SER A 129 10.14 -0.05 3.38
N TRP A 130 11.31 -0.59 3.65
CA TRP A 130 11.79 -1.79 2.98
C TRP A 130 10.90 -2.98 3.35
N CYS A 131 10.94 -4.04 2.54
CA CYS A 131 10.21 -5.27 2.81
C CYS A 131 11.00 -6.52 2.41
N VAL A 132 10.54 -7.64 2.93
CA VAL A 132 10.93 -8.97 2.47
C VAL A 132 9.79 -9.51 1.62
N PHE A 133 10.07 -9.93 0.39
CA PHE A 133 9.12 -10.70 -0.39
C PHE A 133 9.32 -12.18 -0.11
N LYS A 134 8.25 -12.90 0.21
CA LYS A 134 8.30 -14.33 0.55
C LYS A 134 7.22 -15.11 -0.16
N ASP A 135 7.61 -16.21 -0.75
CA ASP A 135 6.68 -17.24 -1.21
C ASP A 135 6.49 -18.23 -0.05
N PHE A 136 5.30 -18.22 0.54
CA PHE A 136 5.00 -19.10 1.67
C PHE A 136 4.85 -20.57 1.28
N SER A 137 4.66 -20.89 0.00
CA SER A 137 4.53 -22.26 -0.49
C SER A 137 5.91 -22.94 -0.69
N THR A 138 6.91 -22.18 -1.16
CA THR A 138 8.26 -22.69 -1.42
C THR A 138 9.26 -22.34 -0.33
N GLY A 139 8.93 -21.34 0.50
CA GLY A 139 9.84 -20.77 1.49
C GLY A 139 10.88 -19.79 0.90
N GLU A 140 10.94 -19.62 -0.43
CA GLU A 140 11.84 -18.66 -1.05
C GLU A 140 11.54 -17.23 -0.59
N ALA A 141 12.58 -16.49 -0.20
CA ALA A 141 12.46 -15.10 0.22
C ALA A 141 13.60 -14.25 -0.31
N TYR A 142 13.35 -12.97 -0.52
CA TYR A 142 14.38 -11.99 -0.85
C TYR A 142 14.03 -10.61 -0.27
N THR A 143 15.06 -9.87 0.09
CA THR A 143 14.94 -8.50 0.58
C THR A 143 14.72 -7.52 -0.57
N TYR A 144 13.97 -6.44 -0.31
CA TYR A 144 13.77 -5.37 -1.27
C TYR A 144 14.02 -4.01 -0.62
N THR A 145 15.02 -3.33 -1.14
CA THR A 145 15.44 -2.00 -0.68
C THR A 145 15.14 -0.95 -1.74
N ILE A 146 14.82 0.25 -1.29
CA ILE A 146 14.44 1.39 -2.12
C ILE A 146 15.05 2.66 -1.52
N PRO A 147 15.19 3.75 -2.30
CA PRO A 147 15.72 5.02 -1.81
C PRO A 147 14.93 5.57 -0.63
N THR A 148 15.63 6.13 0.35
CA THR A 148 15.03 6.59 1.60
C THR A 148 14.67 8.08 1.60
N GLN A 149 15.34 8.89 0.78
CA GLN A 149 15.22 10.35 0.78
C GLN A 149 14.29 10.83 -0.33
N HIS A 150 13.46 11.83 -0.03
CA HIS A 150 12.47 12.41 -0.94
C HIS A 150 13.00 12.70 -2.34
N LYS A 151 14.16 13.39 -2.45
CA LYS A 151 14.76 13.73 -3.75
C LYS A 151 15.07 12.50 -4.62
N GLN A 152 15.56 11.43 -4.02
CA GLN A 152 15.84 10.16 -4.71
C GLN A 152 14.53 9.43 -5.06
N ILE A 153 13.55 9.46 -4.15
CA ILE A 153 12.22 8.92 -4.39
C ILE A 153 11.60 9.59 -5.62
N MET A 154 11.55 10.92 -5.67
CA MET A 154 11.01 11.68 -6.80
C MET A 154 11.69 11.31 -8.13
N ARG A 155 13.02 11.24 -8.15
CA ARG A 155 13.75 10.80 -9.34
C ARG A 155 13.34 9.40 -9.78
N ASP A 156 13.30 8.46 -8.86
CA ASP A 156 13.05 7.03 -9.16
C ASP A 156 11.58 6.76 -9.51
N MET A 157 10.65 7.61 -9.05
CA MET A 157 9.24 7.57 -9.47
C MET A 157 9.06 7.74 -10.98
N HIS A 158 9.98 8.34 -11.72
CA HIS A 158 9.95 8.36 -13.19
C HIS A 158 10.17 6.98 -13.83
N PHE A 159 10.78 6.05 -13.13
CA PHE A 159 11.19 4.75 -13.65
C PHE A 159 10.35 3.59 -13.13
N LYS A 160 9.83 3.69 -11.91
CA LYS A 160 9.06 2.66 -11.23
C LYS A 160 8.24 3.25 -10.08
N ASN A 161 7.17 2.57 -9.67
CA ASN A 161 6.62 2.82 -8.35
C ASN A 161 7.68 2.48 -7.30
N VAL A 162 8.11 3.47 -6.53
CA VAL A 162 9.10 3.30 -5.46
C VAL A 162 8.44 2.67 -4.24
N PHE A 163 7.18 3.01 -3.97
CA PHE A 163 6.48 2.51 -2.80
C PHE A 163 5.96 1.09 -3.00
N ILE A 164 6.13 0.27 -1.99
CA ILE A 164 5.48 -1.04 -1.90
C ILE A 164 4.17 -0.81 -1.15
N HIS A 165 3.05 -1.04 -1.82
CA HIS A 165 1.73 -0.61 -1.39
C HIS A 165 1.38 -0.96 0.08
N PRO A 166 1.56 -2.21 0.57
CA PRO A 166 1.24 -2.56 1.95
C PRO A 166 2.18 -1.96 2.99
N THR A 167 3.32 -1.36 2.59
CA THR A 167 4.31 -0.84 3.55
C THR A 167 4.05 0.58 3.99
N VAL A 168 3.09 1.29 3.37
CA VAL A 168 2.96 2.74 3.55
C VAL A 168 2.04 3.12 4.71
N MET A 169 2.35 4.29 5.28
CA MET A 169 1.49 5.05 6.19
C MET A 169 1.54 6.51 5.77
N TRP A 170 0.38 7.20 5.76
CA TRP A 170 0.30 8.62 5.42
C TRP A 170 -0.63 9.39 6.35
N ARG A 171 -0.48 10.71 6.37
CA ARG A 171 -1.32 11.58 7.22
C ARG A 171 -2.77 11.57 6.75
N ALA A 172 -3.71 11.46 7.69
CA ALA A 172 -5.14 11.50 7.38
C ALA A 172 -5.54 12.78 6.61
N GLY A 173 -4.92 13.93 6.93
CA GLY A 173 -5.15 15.19 6.22
C GLY A 173 -4.82 15.18 4.73
N VAL A 174 -4.05 14.19 4.24
CA VAL A 174 -3.82 13.99 2.80
C VAL A 174 -5.12 13.61 2.09
N ALA A 175 -6.01 12.86 2.74
CA ALA A 175 -7.28 12.44 2.15
C ALA A 175 -8.17 13.63 1.72
N ALA A 176 -8.05 14.79 2.37
CA ALA A 176 -8.75 16.00 1.93
C ALA A 176 -8.27 16.55 0.58
N ARG A 177 -7.00 16.28 0.22
CA ARG A 177 -6.38 16.71 -1.04
C ARG A 177 -6.42 15.61 -2.11
N LEU A 178 -6.37 14.36 -1.68
CA LEU A 178 -6.30 13.17 -2.52
C LEU A 178 -7.28 12.11 -1.97
N PRO A 179 -8.57 12.24 -2.27
CA PRO A 179 -9.61 11.45 -1.61
C PRO A 179 -9.74 10.02 -2.12
N ALA A 180 -9.11 9.68 -3.26
CA ALA A 180 -9.29 8.37 -3.88
C ALA A 180 -8.08 7.92 -4.71
N TYR A 181 -7.93 6.62 -4.84
CA TYR A 181 -7.05 6.01 -5.84
C TYR A 181 -7.61 6.23 -7.24
N PRO A 182 -6.78 6.62 -8.23
CA PRO A 182 -7.25 6.89 -9.59
C PRO A 182 -7.66 5.59 -10.32
N GLU A 183 -8.89 5.52 -10.80
CA GLU A 183 -9.40 4.39 -11.61
C GLU A 183 -8.88 4.40 -13.05
N THR A 184 -8.25 5.50 -13.48
CA THR A 184 -7.73 5.69 -14.84
C THR A 184 -6.46 4.91 -15.14
N PHE A 185 -5.82 4.33 -14.11
CA PHE A 185 -4.57 3.56 -14.21
C PHE A 185 -4.73 2.11 -13.73
N PRO A 186 -5.50 1.28 -14.44
CA PRO A 186 -5.73 -0.11 -14.01
C PRO A 186 -4.40 -0.84 -13.77
N HIS A 187 -4.28 -1.54 -12.62
CA HIS A 187 -3.10 -2.26 -12.12
C HIS A 187 -1.88 -1.36 -11.83
N ALA A 188 -2.06 -0.04 -11.75
CA ALA A 188 -1.04 0.93 -11.33
C ALA A 188 -1.70 2.11 -10.59
N GLU A 189 -2.85 1.86 -9.96
CA GLU A 189 -3.62 2.82 -9.16
C GLU A 189 -2.79 3.34 -7.98
N ASP A 190 -2.02 2.46 -7.33
CA ASP A 190 -1.10 2.80 -6.26
C ASP A 190 0.03 3.73 -6.73
N TYR A 191 0.58 3.46 -7.92
CA TYR A 191 1.60 4.30 -8.51
C TYR A 191 1.05 5.70 -8.84
N GLY A 192 -0.16 5.77 -9.41
CA GLY A 192 -0.85 7.02 -9.66
C GLY A 192 -1.09 7.81 -8.37
N PHE A 193 -1.63 7.15 -7.36
CA PHE A 193 -1.93 7.74 -6.05
C PHE A 193 -0.68 8.32 -5.38
N PHE A 194 0.39 7.54 -5.28
CA PHE A 194 1.61 8.01 -4.63
C PHE A 194 2.31 9.12 -5.42
N TYR A 195 2.32 9.04 -6.75
CA TYR A 195 2.96 10.06 -7.55
C TYR A 195 2.18 11.39 -7.50
N GLU A 196 0.84 11.33 -7.47
CA GLU A 196 0.00 12.51 -7.27
C GLU A 196 0.21 13.12 -5.88
N LEU A 197 0.26 12.30 -4.82
CA LEU A 197 0.56 12.77 -3.47
C LEU A 197 1.87 13.56 -3.44
N LEU A 198 2.90 13.06 -4.13
CA LEU A 198 4.21 13.69 -4.17
C LEU A 198 4.26 15.00 -4.96
N GLN A 199 3.23 15.34 -5.74
CA GLN A 199 3.16 16.67 -6.38
C GLN A 199 2.94 17.79 -5.35
N HIS A 200 2.39 17.47 -4.18
CA HIS A 200 1.96 18.42 -3.18
C HIS A 200 2.49 18.13 -1.77
N GLY A 201 3.23 17.04 -1.61
CA GLY A 201 3.70 16.55 -0.34
C GLY A 201 5.09 15.92 -0.42
N LYS A 202 5.63 15.58 0.75
CA LYS A 202 6.92 14.89 0.84
C LYS A 202 6.76 13.48 1.36
N ALA A 203 7.68 12.61 0.95
CA ALA A 203 7.74 11.24 1.45
C ALA A 203 9.14 10.86 1.89
N ALA A 204 9.20 9.85 2.75
CA ALA A 204 10.41 9.16 3.17
C ALA A 204 10.19 7.64 3.15
N ILE A 205 11.28 6.89 3.19
CA ILE A 205 11.26 5.45 3.34
C ILE A 205 12.18 5.07 4.47
N LEU A 206 11.67 4.35 5.46
CA LEU A 206 12.45 3.85 6.57
C LEU A 206 13.36 2.70 6.11
N PRO A 207 14.66 2.74 6.43
CA PRO A 207 15.63 1.72 6.03
C PRO A 207 15.54 0.47 6.93
N TYR A 208 14.32 -0.02 7.13
CA TYR A 208 14.01 -1.20 7.94
C TYR A 208 13.05 -2.11 7.17
N TYR A 209 13.21 -3.42 7.32
CA TYR A 209 12.31 -4.42 6.75
C TYR A 209 11.07 -4.58 7.66
N LEU A 210 10.10 -3.70 7.47
CA LEU A 210 8.91 -3.63 8.35
C LEU A 210 7.74 -4.50 7.87
N MET A 211 7.89 -5.16 6.72
CA MET A 211 6.86 -6.00 6.13
C MET A 211 7.45 -7.26 5.51
N VAL A 212 6.71 -8.35 5.60
CA VAL A 212 6.88 -9.53 4.75
C VAL A 212 5.69 -9.56 3.78
N CYS A 213 5.98 -9.31 2.50
CA CYS A 213 4.97 -9.28 1.44
C CYS A 213 4.87 -10.66 0.76
N GLU A 214 3.67 -11.23 0.71
CA GLU A 214 3.43 -12.53 0.09
C GLU A 214 3.62 -12.45 -1.44
N ILE A 215 4.37 -13.41 -1.99
CA ILE A 215 4.46 -13.60 -3.44
C ILE A 215 3.46 -14.69 -3.82
N SER A 216 2.39 -14.28 -4.50
CA SER A 216 1.48 -15.25 -5.11
C SER A 216 1.82 -15.44 -6.59
N PRO A 217 2.00 -16.68 -7.07
CA PRO A 217 2.18 -16.97 -8.50
C PRO A 217 1.00 -16.49 -9.36
N THR A 218 -0.18 -16.40 -8.77
CA THR A 218 -1.42 -15.92 -9.41
C THR A 218 -1.71 -14.44 -9.15
N GLY A 219 -0.76 -13.72 -8.55
CA GLY A 219 -0.92 -12.30 -8.18
C GLY A 219 -1.25 -11.40 -9.38
N LEU A 220 -2.07 -10.38 -9.13
CA LEU A 220 -2.56 -9.43 -10.14
C LEU A 220 -1.44 -8.78 -10.98
N SER A 221 -0.29 -8.54 -10.37
CA SER A 221 0.86 -7.92 -11.05
C SER A 221 1.48 -8.78 -12.17
N LEU A 222 1.30 -10.10 -12.11
CA LEU A 222 1.83 -11.01 -13.13
C LEU A 222 0.82 -11.27 -14.23
N SER A 223 -0.46 -11.43 -13.89
CA SER A 223 -1.53 -11.77 -14.83
C SER A 223 -1.85 -10.63 -15.81
N HIS A 224 -1.70 -9.36 -15.39
CA HIS A 224 -2.06 -8.18 -16.20
C HIS A 224 -0.86 -7.31 -16.60
N ARG A 225 0.34 -7.89 -16.76
CA ARG A 225 1.61 -7.18 -16.98
C ARG A 225 1.58 -6.12 -18.08
N LYS A 226 1.04 -6.44 -19.27
CA LYS A 226 0.99 -5.47 -20.38
C LYS A 226 0.12 -4.26 -20.08
N GLN A 227 -1.04 -4.49 -19.45
CA GLN A 227 -1.96 -3.43 -19.06
C GLN A 227 -1.32 -2.55 -17.97
N GLN A 228 -0.69 -3.16 -16.98
CA GLN A 228 0.04 -2.48 -15.93
C GLN A 228 1.14 -1.57 -16.50
N LEU A 229 1.96 -2.06 -17.44
CA LEU A 229 3.01 -1.25 -18.07
C LEU A 229 2.44 -0.06 -18.86
N ARG A 230 1.30 -0.24 -19.56
CA ARG A 230 0.60 0.87 -20.23
C ARG A 230 0.12 1.92 -19.23
N SER A 231 -0.46 1.48 -18.12
CA SER A 231 -0.90 2.38 -17.04
C SER A 231 0.27 3.13 -16.43
N ARG A 232 1.40 2.46 -16.17
CA ARG A 232 2.62 3.10 -15.66
C ARG A 232 3.18 4.17 -16.59
N ILE A 233 3.13 3.97 -17.91
CA ILE A 233 3.50 4.99 -18.90
C ILE A 233 2.58 6.22 -18.77
N LYS A 234 1.28 6.00 -18.62
CA LYS A 234 0.32 7.11 -18.43
C LYS A 234 0.61 7.88 -17.15
N VAL A 235 0.87 7.18 -16.02
CA VAL A 235 1.24 7.79 -14.74
C VAL A 235 2.47 8.68 -14.90
N VAL A 236 3.58 8.14 -15.48
CA VAL A 236 4.81 8.92 -15.68
C VAL A 236 4.55 10.14 -16.56
N ARG A 237 3.76 10.03 -17.62
CA ARG A 237 3.41 11.17 -18.48
C ARG A 237 2.63 12.25 -17.76
N GLN A 238 1.70 11.85 -16.89
CA GLN A 238 0.81 12.77 -16.21
C GLN A 238 1.53 13.54 -15.09
N TYR A 239 2.38 12.86 -14.31
CA TYR A 239 2.92 13.40 -13.06
C TYR A 239 4.41 13.75 -13.09
N ARG A 240 5.14 13.48 -14.20
CA ARG A 240 6.57 13.79 -14.29
C ARG A 240 6.85 15.27 -14.04
N ASP A 241 7.79 15.56 -13.16
CA ASP A 241 8.35 16.88 -12.87
C ASP A 241 9.65 17.17 -13.66
N SER A 242 10.26 16.13 -14.27
CA SER A 242 11.42 16.21 -15.15
C SER A 242 11.12 15.60 -16.51
N LEU A 243 11.24 16.40 -17.58
CA LEU A 243 11.04 15.91 -18.94
C LEU A 243 12.06 14.83 -19.29
N LEU A 244 13.34 15.05 -18.94
CA LEU A 244 14.42 14.10 -19.24
C LEU A 244 14.18 12.74 -18.59
N TYR A 245 13.98 12.72 -17.26
CA TYR A 245 13.72 11.47 -16.54
C TYR A 245 12.41 10.81 -16.97
N GLY A 246 11.38 11.60 -17.25
CA GLY A 246 10.09 11.10 -17.73
C GLY A 246 10.21 10.40 -19.09
N VAL A 247 10.93 10.98 -20.05
CA VAL A 247 11.17 10.36 -21.38
C VAL A 247 11.99 9.07 -21.23
N ILE A 248 13.07 9.08 -20.44
CA ILE A 248 13.88 7.88 -20.19
C ILE A 248 13.04 6.78 -19.53
N GLY A 249 12.23 7.14 -18.52
CA GLY A 249 11.32 6.21 -17.86
C GLY A 249 10.29 5.60 -18.80
N GLU A 250 9.69 6.41 -19.66
CA GLU A 250 8.75 5.95 -20.67
C GLU A 250 9.42 4.98 -21.68
N ILE A 251 10.60 5.32 -22.19
CA ILE A 251 11.37 4.44 -23.09
C ILE A 251 11.65 3.10 -22.39
N ARG A 252 12.13 3.14 -21.15
CA ARG A 252 12.37 1.92 -20.34
C ARG A 252 11.12 1.06 -20.22
N LEU A 253 9.97 1.65 -19.87
CA LEU A 253 8.71 0.93 -19.73
C LEU A 253 8.26 0.31 -21.07
N ARG A 254 8.45 1.01 -22.19
CA ARG A 254 8.15 0.49 -23.53
C ARG A 254 9.07 -0.69 -23.89
N LEU A 255 10.37 -0.59 -23.62
CA LEU A 255 11.30 -1.70 -23.81
C LEU A 255 10.90 -2.92 -22.96
N LEU A 256 10.50 -2.72 -21.71
CA LEU A 256 9.99 -3.80 -20.86
C LEU A 256 8.72 -4.46 -21.42
N MET A 257 7.90 -3.75 -22.21
CA MET A 257 6.72 -4.35 -22.87
C MET A 257 7.09 -5.29 -24.03
N LEU A 258 8.24 -5.07 -24.66
CA LEU A 258 8.75 -5.92 -25.75
C LEU A 258 9.39 -7.22 -25.25
N LEU A 259 9.83 -7.24 -23.98
CA LEU A 259 10.47 -8.43 -23.40
C LEU A 259 9.41 -9.50 -23.08
N PRO A 260 9.64 -10.77 -23.44
CA PRO A 260 8.83 -11.89 -22.98
C PRO A 260 8.76 -11.92 -21.44
N SER A 261 7.62 -12.35 -20.88
CA SER A 261 7.39 -12.38 -19.43
C SER A 261 8.44 -13.21 -18.68
N GLU A 262 8.87 -14.32 -19.24
CA GLU A 262 9.90 -15.20 -18.69
C GLU A 262 11.27 -14.51 -18.55
N TRP A 263 11.67 -13.74 -19.56
CA TRP A 263 12.93 -12.99 -19.55
C TRP A 263 12.87 -11.85 -18.54
N ALA A 264 11.72 -11.17 -18.44
CA ALA A 264 11.54 -10.11 -17.45
C ALA A 264 11.62 -10.65 -16.02
N LEU A 265 11.11 -11.85 -15.76
CA LEU A 265 11.25 -12.52 -14.47
C LEU A 265 12.68 -12.95 -14.17
N LYS A 266 13.40 -13.50 -15.17
CA LYS A 266 14.82 -13.88 -15.03
C LYS A 266 15.70 -12.67 -14.73
N ILE A 267 15.54 -11.57 -15.47
CA ILE A 267 16.26 -10.30 -15.25
C ILE A 267 15.93 -9.75 -13.85
N LYS A 268 14.67 -9.81 -13.45
CA LYS A 268 14.23 -9.36 -12.13
C LYS A 268 14.84 -10.23 -11.01
N LYS A 269 14.98 -11.54 -11.20
CA LYS A 269 15.68 -12.45 -10.27
C LYS A 269 17.19 -12.18 -10.23
N GLN A 270 17.86 -11.95 -11.36
CA GLN A 270 19.30 -11.66 -11.41
C GLN A 270 19.67 -10.32 -10.78
N LEU A 271 18.87 -9.26 -11.03
CA LEU A 271 19.09 -7.93 -10.44
C LEU A 271 18.75 -7.86 -8.93
N ARG A 272 18.20 -8.93 -8.34
CA ARG A 272 17.86 -9.05 -6.91
C ARG A 272 18.91 -9.79 -6.10
N ASN A 273 19.79 -10.53 -6.76
CA ASN A 273 20.88 -11.27 -6.13
C ASN A 273 22.21 -10.50 -6.12
N ILE A 274 22.18 -9.19 -6.48
CA ILE A 274 23.25 -8.21 -6.34
C ILE A 274 22.81 -7.17 -5.29
#